data_8f77297d56dbef385ef71de32754348c
#
_entry.id   8f77297d56dbef385ef71de32754348c
#
_cell.length_a   1.000
_cell.length_b   1.000
_cell.length_c   1.000
_cell.angle_alpha   90.00
_cell.angle_beta   90.00
_cell.angle_gamma   90.00
#
_symmetry.space_group_name_H-M   'P 1'
#
loop_
_entity.id
_entity.type
_entity.pdbx_description
1 polymer ?
#
loop_
_entity_poly.entity_id
_entity_poly.type
_entity_poly.pdbx_seq_one_letter_code
_entity_poly.pdbx_strand_id
1 'polypeptide(L)'
;MRQHVIVCGYGTKGRSAIRSLLALGTPIDKIVVVDPEPRAIDEANSLGLTGVVGDAGRTEVLRRCSVERARAVIVAANRDDAAVLITLTVRQLNPNVPITTSVREEENANQLRQSGANTVITTSATT
;
A
#
# COMPACT_ATOMS: atom_id res chain seq x y z
N MET A 1 -4.82 -6.71 14.32
CA MET A 1 -5.16 -5.28 14.15
C MET A 1 -6.40 -5.16 13.27
N ARG A 2 -7.15 -4.12 13.43
CA ARG A 2 -8.38 -3.89 12.66
C ARG A 2 -8.60 -2.40 12.46
N GLN A 3 -9.34 -2.02 11.40
CA GLN A 3 -9.60 -0.63 11.04
C GLN A 3 -8.34 0.17 10.78
N HIS A 4 -7.30 -0.51 10.34
CA HIS A 4 -6.00 0.08 10.04
C HIS A 4 -5.85 0.32 8.54
N VAL A 5 -4.85 1.10 8.18
CA VAL A 5 -4.49 1.34 6.79
C VAL A 5 -3.19 0.60 6.51
N ILE A 6 -3.17 -0.17 5.43
CA ILE A 6 -1.96 -0.86 4.98
C ILE A 6 -1.34 -0.06 3.84
N VAL A 7 -0.06 0.29 3.98
CA VAL A 7 0.70 0.95 2.92
C VAL A 7 1.72 -0.05 2.37
N CYS A 8 1.56 -0.40 1.11
CA CYS A 8 2.44 -1.35 0.44
C CYS A 8 3.55 -0.57 -0.27
N GLY A 9 4.73 -0.57 0.32
CA GLY A 9 5.89 0.17 -0.16
C GLY A 9 6.26 1.32 0.77
N TYR A 10 7.55 1.40 1.09
CA TYR A 10 8.05 2.47 1.96
C TYR A 10 9.18 3.25 1.28
N GLY A 11 9.02 3.49 -0.01
CA GLY A 11 9.85 4.41 -0.77
C GLY A 11 9.25 5.81 -0.73
N THR A 12 9.59 6.63 -1.71
CA THR A 12 9.13 8.01 -1.77
C THR A 12 7.59 8.11 -1.76
N LYS A 13 6.93 7.27 -2.55
CA LYS A 13 5.47 7.28 -2.64
C LYS A 13 4.80 6.83 -1.35
N GLY A 14 5.33 5.77 -0.75
CA GLY A 14 4.78 5.25 0.51
C GLY A 14 4.93 6.23 1.64
N ARG A 15 6.10 6.85 1.76
CA ARG A 15 6.33 7.88 2.78
C ARG A 15 5.42 9.08 2.59
N SER A 16 5.20 9.48 1.34
CA SER A 16 4.30 10.58 1.03
C SER A 16 2.86 10.26 1.43
N ALA A 17 2.42 9.04 1.13
CA ALA A 17 1.08 8.58 1.53
C ALA A 17 0.92 8.59 3.04
N ILE A 18 1.95 8.14 3.77
CA ILE A 18 1.90 8.11 5.23
C ILE A 18 1.82 9.53 5.80
N ARG A 19 2.60 10.46 5.26
CA ARG A 19 2.51 11.86 5.68
C ARG A 19 1.10 12.41 5.49
N SER A 20 0.46 12.08 4.38
CA SER A 20 -0.91 12.51 4.12
C SER A 20 -1.90 11.89 5.11
N LEU A 21 -1.74 10.60 5.41
CA LEU A 21 -2.59 9.93 6.39
C LEU A 21 -2.48 10.59 7.76
N LEU A 22 -1.25 10.87 8.20
CA LEU A 22 -1.03 11.50 9.49
C LEU A 22 -1.60 12.91 9.53
N ALA A 23 -1.46 13.67 8.44
CA ALA A 23 -2.01 15.01 8.33
C ALA A 23 -3.54 15.01 8.39
N LEU A 24 -4.17 13.94 7.93
CA LEU A 24 -5.63 13.77 7.97
C LEU A 24 -6.12 13.23 9.31
N GLY A 25 -5.21 12.97 10.25
CA GLY A 25 -5.58 12.52 11.59
C GLY A 25 -5.59 11.02 11.81
N THR A 26 -5.08 10.24 10.85
CA THR A 26 -4.96 8.79 11.07
C THR A 26 -3.96 8.53 12.18
N PRO A 27 -4.32 7.79 13.24
CA PRO A 27 -3.38 7.48 14.30
C PRO A 27 -2.20 6.66 13.76
N ILE A 28 -0.99 7.00 14.20
CA ILE A 28 0.21 6.33 13.69
C ILE A 28 0.21 4.83 14.00
N ASP A 29 -0.38 4.42 15.12
CA ASP A 29 -0.49 3.01 15.49
C ASP A 29 -1.53 2.25 14.67
N LYS A 30 -2.24 2.93 13.77
CA LYS A 30 -3.20 2.33 12.84
C LYS A 30 -2.66 2.28 11.41
N ILE A 31 -1.37 2.50 11.22
CA ILE A 31 -0.74 2.42 9.91
C ILE A 31 0.24 1.25 9.90
N VAL A 32 -0.01 0.30 9.00
CA VAL A 32 0.87 -0.86 8.77
C VAL A 32 1.60 -0.64 7.46
N VAL A 33 2.92 -0.79 7.49
CA VAL A 33 3.77 -0.61 6.31
C VAL A 33 4.39 -1.95 5.96
N VAL A 34 4.31 -2.34 4.70
CA VAL A 34 4.94 -3.57 4.23
C VAL A 34 5.93 -3.23 3.12
N ASP A 35 7.14 -3.78 3.22
CA ASP A 35 8.21 -3.53 2.26
C ASP A 35 9.19 -4.70 2.34
N PRO A 36 9.74 -5.16 1.20
CA PRO A 36 10.72 -6.26 1.25
C PRO A 36 12.08 -5.86 1.81
N GLU A 37 12.36 -4.56 1.93
CA GLU A 37 13.66 -4.08 2.41
C GLU A 37 13.68 -3.95 3.93
N PRO A 38 14.49 -4.77 4.65
CA PRO A 38 14.50 -4.71 6.11
C PRO A 38 14.87 -3.34 6.69
N ARG A 39 15.78 -2.62 6.05
CA ARG A 39 16.19 -1.28 6.54
C ARG A 39 15.03 -0.29 6.48
N ALA A 40 14.22 -0.36 5.43
CA ALA A 40 13.05 0.50 5.30
C ALA A 40 12.07 0.23 6.44
N ILE A 41 11.87 -1.04 6.77
CA ILE A 41 10.96 -1.43 7.85
C ILE A 41 11.51 -1.04 9.21
N ASP A 42 12.83 -1.16 9.43
CA ASP A 42 13.45 -0.69 10.67
C ASP A 42 13.19 0.79 10.87
N GLU A 43 13.31 1.59 9.82
CA GLU A 43 13.03 3.02 9.90
C GLU A 43 11.55 3.27 10.21
N ALA A 44 10.65 2.57 9.54
CA ALA A 44 9.21 2.72 9.80
C ALA A 44 8.89 2.38 11.26
N ASN A 45 9.43 1.29 11.77
CA ASN A 45 9.22 0.89 13.17
C ASN A 45 9.74 1.93 14.14
N SER A 46 10.88 2.54 13.82
CA SER A 46 11.47 3.56 14.69
C SER A 46 10.62 4.82 14.79
N LEU A 47 9.77 5.06 13.81
CA LEU A 47 8.86 6.22 13.80
C LEU A 47 7.51 5.92 14.46
N GLY A 48 7.30 4.70 14.92
CA GLY A 48 6.04 4.31 15.55
C GLY A 48 5.04 3.64 14.63
N LEU A 49 5.41 3.44 13.37
CA LEU A 49 4.58 2.67 12.43
C LEU A 49 4.72 1.18 12.72
N THR A 50 3.75 0.39 12.31
CA THR A 50 3.85 -1.06 12.41
C THR A 50 4.41 -1.59 11.10
N GLY A 51 5.64 -2.08 11.12
CA GLY A 51 6.32 -2.53 9.93
C GLY A 51 6.31 -4.04 9.76
N VAL A 52 6.12 -4.51 8.53
CA VAL A 52 6.19 -5.92 8.16
C VAL A 52 7.15 -6.06 6.99
N VAL A 53 8.21 -6.85 7.17
CA VAL A 53 9.14 -7.16 6.08
C VAL A 53 8.52 -8.25 5.20
N GLY A 54 8.38 -7.98 3.92
CA GLY A 54 7.89 -8.96 2.98
C GLY A 54 7.41 -8.35 1.68
N ASP A 55 7.05 -9.25 0.76
CA ASP A 55 6.50 -8.88 -0.54
C ASP A 55 4.98 -8.83 -0.45
N ALA A 56 4.41 -7.66 -0.67
CA ALA A 56 2.95 -7.47 -0.55
C ALA A 56 2.17 -8.19 -1.67
N GLY A 57 2.86 -8.72 -2.68
CA GLY A 57 2.22 -9.57 -3.68
C GLY A 57 1.92 -10.99 -3.18
N ARG A 58 2.35 -11.35 -1.99
CA ARG A 58 2.18 -12.69 -1.43
C ARG A 58 1.08 -12.71 -0.39
N THR A 59 0.21 -13.70 -0.49
CA THR A 59 -0.96 -13.79 0.40
C THR A 59 -0.57 -13.89 1.87
N GLU A 60 0.44 -14.69 2.20
CA GLU A 60 0.85 -14.87 3.59
C GLU A 60 1.38 -13.58 4.20
N VAL A 61 1.99 -12.71 3.40
CA VAL A 61 2.49 -11.42 3.88
C VAL A 61 1.32 -10.49 4.18
N LEU A 62 0.36 -10.40 3.27
CA LEU A 62 -0.82 -9.56 3.48
C LEU A 62 -1.68 -10.06 4.64
N ARG A 63 -1.74 -11.38 4.86
CA ARG A 63 -2.44 -11.90 6.03
C ARG A 63 -1.78 -11.49 7.32
N ARG A 64 -0.45 -11.44 7.35
CA ARG A 64 0.27 -10.91 8.53
C ARG A 64 -0.06 -9.43 8.76
N CYS A 65 -0.45 -8.71 7.70
CA CYS A 65 -0.89 -7.33 7.84
C CYS A 65 -2.37 -7.21 8.19
N SER A 66 -3.06 -8.31 8.42
CA SER A 66 -4.50 -8.37 8.72
C SER A 66 -5.33 -7.66 7.65
N VAL A 67 -5.04 -7.98 6.39
CA VAL A 67 -5.67 -7.30 5.25
C VAL A 67 -7.19 -7.49 5.24
N GLU A 68 -7.68 -8.62 5.78
CA GLU A 68 -9.12 -8.88 5.83
C GLU A 68 -9.87 -7.90 6.74
N ARG A 69 -9.16 -7.24 7.66
CA ARG A 69 -9.75 -6.30 8.63
C ARG A 69 -9.32 -4.86 8.40
N ALA A 70 -8.59 -4.61 7.34
CA ALA A 70 -8.10 -3.28 7.04
C ALA A 70 -9.23 -2.35 6.60
N ARG A 71 -9.10 -1.08 6.94
CA ARG A 71 -10.02 -0.04 6.51
C ARG A 71 -9.71 0.43 5.09
N ALA A 72 -8.45 0.40 4.71
CA ALA A 72 -8.00 0.84 3.38
C ALA A 72 -6.63 0.26 3.09
N VAL A 73 -6.30 0.14 1.81
CA VAL A 73 -4.98 -0.29 1.36
C VAL A 73 -4.48 0.73 0.34
N ILE A 74 -3.25 1.18 0.51
CA ILE A 74 -2.56 2.07 -0.42
C ILE A 74 -1.41 1.29 -1.03
N VAL A 75 -1.44 1.15 -2.36
CA VAL A 75 -0.39 0.45 -3.10
C VAL A 75 0.56 1.49 -3.67
N ALA A 76 1.76 1.57 -3.11
CA ALA A 76 2.78 2.57 -3.45
C ALA A 76 4.04 1.89 -3.99
N ALA A 77 3.86 0.96 -4.92
CA ALA A 77 4.97 0.23 -5.53
C ALA A 77 5.70 1.09 -6.55
N ASN A 78 7.00 0.83 -6.72
CA ASN A 78 7.81 1.58 -7.69
C ASN A 78 7.55 1.16 -9.13
N ARG A 79 7.02 -0.04 -9.34
CA ARG A 79 6.78 -0.59 -10.67
C ARG A 79 5.30 -0.89 -10.83
N ASP A 80 4.78 -0.61 -12.02
CA ASP A 80 3.36 -0.80 -12.29
C ASP A 80 2.98 -2.29 -12.32
N ASP A 81 3.87 -3.16 -12.79
CA ASP A 81 3.61 -4.61 -12.76
C ASP A 81 3.49 -5.13 -11.32
N ALA A 82 4.33 -4.64 -10.42
CA ALA A 82 4.23 -4.99 -9.01
C ALA A 82 2.93 -4.45 -8.42
N ALA A 83 2.54 -3.23 -8.78
CA ALA A 83 1.29 -2.64 -8.31
C ALA A 83 0.08 -3.47 -8.74
N VAL A 84 0.08 -3.98 -9.97
CA VAL A 84 -1.00 -4.85 -10.46
C VAL A 84 -1.10 -6.11 -9.60
N LEU A 85 0.03 -6.78 -9.38
CA LEU A 85 0.04 -8.01 -8.61
C LEU A 85 -0.44 -7.79 -7.17
N ILE A 86 0.06 -6.73 -6.53
CA ILE A 86 -0.35 -6.42 -5.15
C ILE A 86 -1.85 -6.14 -5.10
N THR A 87 -2.35 -5.33 -6.03
CA THR A 87 -3.77 -4.98 -6.08
C THR A 87 -4.64 -6.24 -6.24
N LEU A 88 -4.24 -7.14 -7.14
CA LEU A 88 -4.97 -8.39 -7.35
C LEU A 88 -4.98 -9.24 -6.08
N THR A 89 -3.83 -9.35 -5.42
CA THR A 89 -3.71 -10.18 -4.22
C THR A 89 -4.54 -9.61 -3.07
N VAL A 90 -4.50 -8.29 -2.88
CA VAL A 90 -5.33 -7.63 -1.86
C VAL A 90 -6.81 -7.90 -2.15
N ARG A 91 -7.23 -7.74 -3.39
CA ARG A 91 -8.65 -7.91 -3.75
C ARG A 91 -9.12 -9.34 -3.56
N GLN A 92 -8.26 -10.33 -3.77
CA GLN A 92 -8.60 -11.72 -3.48
C GLN A 92 -8.85 -11.94 -1.99
N LEU A 93 -8.08 -11.30 -1.14
CA LEU A 93 -8.17 -11.48 0.31
C LEU A 93 -9.22 -10.61 0.96
N ASN A 94 -9.53 -9.47 0.36
CA ASN A 94 -10.54 -8.56 0.87
C ASN A 94 -11.31 -7.95 -0.30
N PRO A 95 -12.48 -8.51 -0.65
CA PRO A 95 -13.22 -8.06 -1.84
C PRO A 95 -13.76 -6.64 -1.74
N ASN A 96 -13.85 -6.08 -0.54
CA ASN A 96 -14.55 -4.81 -0.32
C ASN A 96 -13.68 -3.66 0.14
N VAL A 97 -12.42 -3.92 0.49
CA VAL A 97 -11.57 -2.85 1.03
C VAL A 97 -11.28 -1.80 -0.05
N PRO A 98 -11.36 -0.51 0.28
CA PRO A 98 -10.93 0.53 -0.66
C PRO A 98 -9.43 0.41 -0.95
N ILE A 99 -9.08 0.39 -2.23
CA ILE A 99 -7.69 0.30 -2.68
C ILE A 99 -7.36 1.55 -3.49
N THR A 100 -6.33 2.26 -3.08
CA THR A 100 -5.74 3.37 -3.84
C THR A 100 -4.39 2.90 -4.34
N THR A 101 -4.16 3.00 -5.63
CA THR A 101 -2.91 2.56 -6.25
C THR A 101 -2.29 3.71 -7.03
N SER A 102 -1.00 3.93 -6.85
CA SER A 102 -0.25 4.85 -7.68
C SER A 102 0.30 4.11 -8.90
N VAL A 103 0.33 4.79 -10.03
CA VAL A 103 0.82 4.25 -11.30
C VAL A 103 1.75 5.27 -11.92
N ARG A 104 2.82 4.80 -12.55
CA ARG A 104 3.79 5.68 -13.20
C ARG A 104 3.36 6.08 -14.60
N GLU A 105 2.79 5.13 -15.35
CA GLU A 105 2.40 5.35 -16.72
C GLU A 105 0.87 5.40 -16.82
N GLU A 106 0.34 6.50 -17.32
CA GLU A 106 -1.12 6.70 -17.44
C GLU A 106 -1.78 5.56 -18.22
N GLU A 107 -1.07 5.01 -19.21
CA GLU A 107 -1.59 3.91 -20.01
C GLU A 107 -1.86 2.66 -19.19
N ASN A 108 -1.26 2.51 -18.01
CA ASN A 108 -1.48 1.36 -17.13
C ASN A 108 -2.62 1.58 -16.14
N ALA A 109 -3.22 2.76 -16.12
CA ALA A 109 -4.25 3.10 -15.12
C ALA A 109 -5.47 2.18 -15.24
N ASN A 110 -5.92 1.88 -16.46
CA ASN A 110 -7.06 1.00 -16.67
C ASN A 110 -6.80 -0.41 -16.15
N GLN A 111 -5.59 -0.93 -16.35
CA GLN A 111 -5.23 -2.25 -15.86
C GLN A 111 -5.31 -2.30 -14.33
N LEU A 112 -4.89 -1.25 -13.66
CA LEU A 112 -4.99 -1.17 -12.20
C LEU A 112 -6.44 -1.15 -11.75
N ARG A 113 -7.30 -0.40 -12.42
CA ARG A 113 -8.74 -0.39 -12.10
C ARG A 113 -9.37 -1.75 -12.33
N GLN A 114 -9.03 -2.42 -13.43
CA GLN A 114 -9.52 -3.77 -13.72
C GLN A 114 -9.02 -4.79 -12.70
N SER A 115 -7.85 -4.56 -12.13
CA SER A 115 -7.28 -5.42 -11.09
C SER A 115 -7.97 -5.24 -9.75
N GLY A 116 -8.77 -4.20 -9.59
CA GLY A 116 -9.56 -3.98 -8.38
C GLY A 116 -9.29 -2.69 -7.65
N ALA A 117 -8.44 -1.80 -8.17
CA ALA A 117 -8.19 -0.52 -7.53
C ALA A 117 -9.41 0.39 -7.66
N ASN A 118 -9.83 1.00 -6.56
CA ASN A 118 -10.92 1.96 -6.54
C ASN A 118 -10.47 3.33 -7.03
N THR A 119 -9.24 3.69 -6.69
CA THR A 119 -8.66 4.99 -7.06
C THR A 119 -7.26 4.74 -7.62
N VAL A 120 -6.98 5.34 -8.77
CA VAL A 120 -5.66 5.26 -9.39
C VAL A 120 -5.11 6.67 -9.53
N ILE A 121 -3.90 6.88 -9.01
CA ILE A 121 -3.22 8.18 -9.05
C ILE A 121 -2.00 8.04 -9.95
N THR A 122 -1.93 8.85 -11.00
CA THR A 122 -0.77 8.86 -11.88
C THR A 122 0.32 9.75 -11.28
N THR A 123 1.50 9.16 -11.09
CA THR A 123 2.62 9.85 -10.46
C THR A 123 3.75 10.15 -11.43
N SER A 124 3.56 9.92 -12.72
CA SER A 124 4.56 10.28 -13.70
C SER A 124 4.83 11.77 -13.59
N ALA A 125 6.09 12.11 -13.45
CA ALA A 125 6.47 13.51 -13.34
C ALA A 125 6.23 14.18 -14.67
N THR A 126 5.21 15.01 -14.70
CA THR A 126 5.08 15.96 -15.77
C THR A 126 5.82 17.19 -15.32
N THR A 127 6.99 17.29 -15.73
CA THR A 127 7.68 18.54 -15.52
C THR A 127 7.62 19.35 -16.78
#